data_556891906e78cc8e1cdf292fe15bf376
#
_entry.id   556891906e78cc8e1cdf292fe15bf376
#
_cell.length_a   1.000
_cell.length_b   1.000
_cell.length_c   1.000
_cell.angle_alpha   90.00
_cell.angle_beta   90.00
_cell.angle_gamma   90.00
#
_symmetry.space_group_name_H-M   'P 1'
#
loop_
_entity.id
_entity.type
_entity.pdbx_description
1 polymer ?
#
loop_
_entity_poly.entity_id
_entity_poly.type
_entity_poly.pdbx_seq_one_letter_code
_entity_poly.pdbx_strand_id
1 'polypeptide(L)'
;MNISKRKREALREQFRGRCAFCGSKLSSRMWHAEYIGEDYVQGGIAAVCTECRSAKGNASPEAFRALLAEQVDRAQRHSANFRTALRFGLCRIKAEPVTFWFERCESSHDMPSTPTLSSSHNAASAA
;
A
#
# COMPACT_ATOMS: atom_id res chain seq x y z
N MET A 1 -2.59 -6.67 17.50
CA MET A 1 -3.97 -7.12 17.70
C MET A 1 -4.02 -8.63 17.62
N ASN A 2 -4.67 -9.22 18.63
CA ASN A 2 -4.78 -10.68 18.71
C ASN A 2 -6.13 -11.13 18.22
N ILE A 3 -6.13 -11.93 17.17
CA ILE A 3 -7.37 -12.49 16.66
C ILE A 3 -7.18 -13.99 16.50
N SER A 4 -8.28 -14.72 16.49
CA SER A 4 -8.23 -16.16 16.37
C SER A 4 -7.70 -16.55 15.00
N LYS A 5 -7.24 -17.79 14.91
CA LYS A 5 -6.73 -18.28 13.63
C LYS A 5 -7.80 -18.23 12.55
N ARG A 6 -9.03 -18.58 12.91
CA ARG A 6 -10.12 -18.56 11.94
C ARG A 6 -10.38 -17.15 11.45
N LYS A 7 -10.40 -16.19 12.37
CA LYS A 7 -10.61 -14.80 11.98
C LYS A 7 -9.48 -14.30 11.12
N ARG A 8 -8.26 -14.72 11.45
CA ARG A 8 -7.10 -14.32 10.67
C ARG A 8 -7.19 -14.83 9.24
N GLU A 9 -7.64 -16.06 9.07
CA GLU A 9 -7.80 -16.61 7.73
C GLU A 9 -8.91 -15.91 6.95
N ALA A 10 -10.02 -15.61 7.63
CA ALA A 10 -11.10 -14.89 6.98
C ALA A 10 -10.65 -13.50 6.56
N LEU A 11 -9.85 -12.86 7.40
CA LEU A 11 -9.32 -11.54 7.08
C LEU A 11 -8.41 -11.61 5.86
N ARG A 12 -7.56 -12.61 5.82
CA ARG A 12 -6.67 -12.78 4.67
C ARG A 12 -7.48 -12.94 3.40
N GLU A 13 -8.56 -13.71 3.45
CA GLU A 13 -9.40 -13.90 2.28
C GLU A 13 -10.15 -12.65 1.89
N GLN A 14 -10.55 -11.87 2.87
CA GLN A 14 -11.22 -10.61 2.60
C GLN A 14 -10.36 -9.72 1.70
N PHE A 15 -9.05 -9.75 1.91
CA PHE A 15 -8.12 -8.93 1.14
C PHE A 15 -7.42 -9.74 0.06
N ARG A 16 -7.90 -10.96 -0.21
CA ARG A 16 -7.40 -11.80 -1.30
C ARG A 16 -5.92 -12.07 -1.19
N GLY A 17 -5.44 -12.21 0.03
CA GLY A 17 -4.04 -12.52 0.27
C GLY A 17 -3.09 -11.37 0.01
N ARG A 18 -3.60 -10.14 -0.06
CA ARG A 18 -2.79 -8.98 -0.35
C ARG A 18 -2.86 -7.97 0.77
N CYS A 19 -1.80 -7.16 0.86
CA CYS A 19 -1.78 -6.07 1.82
C CYS A 19 -2.83 -5.04 1.45
N ALA A 20 -3.62 -4.61 2.44
CA ALA A 20 -4.67 -3.64 2.19
C ALA A 20 -4.13 -2.31 1.67
N PHE A 21 -2.91 -1.96 2.02
CA PHE A 21 -2.36 -0.67 1.64
C PHE A 21 -1.58 -0.74 0.32
N CYS A 22 -0.55 -1.55 0.25
CA CYS A 22 0.30 -1.56 -0.93
C CYS A 22 -0.10 -2.59 -1.98
N GLY A 23 -0.97 -3.54 -1.63
CA GLY A 23 -1.43 -4.53 -2.57
C GLY A 23 -0.45 -5.66 -2.84
N SER A 24 0.68 -5.69 -2.16
CA SER A 24 1.62 -6.77 -2.37
C SER A 24 1.11 -8.05 -1.75
N LYS A 25 1.59 -9.16 -2.26
CA LYS A 25 1.16 -10.45 -1.75
C LYS A 25 1.65 -10.63 -0.32
N LEU A 26 0.75 -11.04 0.56
CA LEU A 26 1.10 -11.26 1.96
C LEU A 26 1.90 -12.54 2.08
N SER A 27 2.88 -12.54 2.97
CA SER A 27 3.56 -13.77 3.29
C SER A 27 2.58 -14.71 3.99
N SER A 28 2.95 -15.98 4.10
CA SER A 28 2.03 -16.93 4.72
C SER A 28 1.86 -16.66 6.20
N ARG A 29 2.85 -16.09 6.85
CA ARG A 29 2.80 -15.87 8.30
C ARG A 29 3.09 -14.45 8.72
N MET A 30 3.95 -13.75 7.99
CA MET A 30 4.46 -12.46 8.43
C MET A 30 3.60 -11.34 7.90
N TRP A 31 2.42 -11.22 8.47
CA TRP A 31 1.53 -10.11 8.18
C TRP A 31 0.71 -9.83 9.44
N HIS A 32 0.05 -8.70 9.45
CA HIS A 32 -0.57 -8.20 10.66
C HIS A 32 -2.00 -7.78 10.42
N ALA A 33 -2.84 -7.99 11.44
CA ALA A 33 -4.21 -7.49 11.41
C ALA A 33 -4.21 -6.19 12.20
N GLU A 34 -4.67 -5.11 11.58
CA GLU A 34 -4.69 -3.81 12.24
C GLU A 34 -6.05 -3.16 12.09
N TYR A 35 -6.53 -2.60 13.18
CA TYR A 35 -7.77 -1.86 13.13
C TYR A 35 -7.50 -0.48 12.54
N ILE A 36 -8.15 -0.16 11.43
CA ILE A 36 -7.99 1.13 10.78
C ILE A 36 -9.30 1.89 10.73
N GLY A 37 -10.42 1.27 11.08
CA GLY A 37 -11.69 1.95 11.12
C GLY A 37 -12.67 1.42 10.10
N GLU A 38 -13.93 1.42 10.49
CA GLU A 38 -14.97 0.90 9.62
C GLU A 38 -15.30 1.85 8.48
N ASP A 39 -14.85 3.10 8.60
CA ASP A 39 -15.00 4.03 7.48
C ASP A 39 -14.15 3.67 6.29
N TYR A 40 -13.14 2.85 6.50
CA TYR A 40 -12.18 2.52 5.44
C TYR A 40 -12.39 1.13 4.87
N VAL A 41 -12.57 0.15 5.73
CA VAL A 41 -12.75 -1.24 5.29
C VAL A 41 -13.85 -1.87 6.11
N GLN A 42 -14.53 -2.82 5.51
CA GLN A 42 -15.61 -3.52 6.19
C GLN A 42 -15.05 -4.23 7.41
N GLY A 43 -15.71 -4.04 8.55
CA GLY A 43 -15.25 -4.62 9.80
C GLY A 43 -14.13 -3.86 10.47
N GLY A 44 -13.56 -2.88 9.81
CA GLY A 44 -12.57 -2.01 10.40
C GLY A 44 -11.17 -2.55 10.51
N ILE A 45 -10.95 -3.82 10.20
CA ILE A 45 -9.64 -4.46 10.37
C ILE A 45 -9.04 -4.74 9.01
N ALA A 46 -7.77 -4.39 8.84
CA ALA A 46 -7.06 -4.56 7.59
C ALA A 46 -5.95 -5.58 7.75
N ALA A 47 -5.70 -6.32 6.67
CA ALA A 47 -4.52 -7.19 6.60
C ALA A 47 -3.38 -6.35 6.03
N VAL A 48 -2.28 -6.26 6.79
CA VAL A 48 -1.20 -5.32 6.48
C VAL A 48 0.12 -6.06 6.45
N CYS A 49 0.92 -5.83 5.42
CA CYS A 49 2.22 -6.45 5.35
C CYS A 49 3.16 -5.79 6.37
N THR A 50 4.26 -6.48 6.66
CA THR A 50 5.18 -6.00 7.69
C THR A 50 5.76 -4.65 7.32
N GLU A 51 6.05 -4.43 6.05
CA GLU A 51 6.66 -3.18 5.63
C GLU A 51 5.71 -2.01 5.76
N CYS A 52 4.45 -2.20 5.36
CA CYS A 52 3.49 -1.12 5.51
C CYS A 52 3.20 -0.86 6.97
N ARG A 53 3.18 -1.90 7.79
CA ARG A 53 2.97 -1.69 9.21
C ARG A 53 4.08 -0.86 9.81
N SER A 54 5.32 -1.16 9.45
CA SER A 54 6.46 -0.39 9.94
C SER A 54 6.40 1.06 9.46
N ALA A 55 6.10 1.25 8.19
CA ALA A 55 6.08 2.60 7.64
C ALA A 55 4.94 3.42 8.20
N LYS A 56 3.78 2.79 8.39
CA LYS A 56 2.61 3.49 8.84
C LYS A 56 2.63 3.78 10.34
N GLY A 57 3.18 2.87 11.12
CA GLY A 57 3.12 3.00 12.57
C GLY A 57 1.69 3.12 13.03
N ASN A 58 1.42 4.12 13.86
CA ASN A 58 0.08 4.34 14.40
C ASN A 58 -0.74 5.33 13.60
N ALA A 59 -0.28 5.69 12.40
CA ALA A 59 -0.96 6.70 11.61
C ALA A 59 -2.28 6.16 11.06
N SER A 60 -3.24 7.06 10.91
CA SER A 60 -4.47 6.73 10.19
C SER A 60 -4.14 6.56 8.70
N PRO A 61 -5.06 5.98 7.92
CA PRO A 61 -4.81 5.91 6.48
C PRO A 61 -4.53 7.26 5.84
N GLU A 62 -5.25 8.30 6.25
CA GLU A 62 -5.01 9.62 5.70
C GLU A 62 -3.64 10.16 6.09
N ALA A 63 -3.27 9.97 7.34
CA ALA A 63 -1.95 10.41 7.78
C ALA A 63 -0.84 9.61 7.10
N PHE A 64 -1.08 8.33 6.86
CA PHE A 64 -0.12 7.50 6.16
C PHE A 64 0.06 7.99 4.72
N ARG A 65 -1.05 8.36 4.07
CA ARG A 65 -0.97 8.90 2.70
C ARG A 65 -0.11 10.15 2.66
N ALA A 66 -0.32 11.03 3.61
CA ALA A 66 0.48 12.26 3.68
C ALA A 66 1.95 11.96 3.97
N LEU A 67 2.19 10.96 4.80
CA LEU A 67 3.54 10.57 5.14
C LEU A 67 4.29 10.01 3.93
N LEU A 68 3.60 9.27 3.10
CA LEU A 68 4.21 8.74 1.88
C LEU A 68 4.62 9.86 0.94
N ALA A 69 3.77 10.87 0.79
CA ALA A 69 4.13 12.02 -0.03
C ALA A 69 5.33 12.76 0.55
N GLU A 70 5.38 12.88 1.87
CA GLU A 70 6.48 13.54 2.52
C GLU A 70 7.79 12.78 2.34
N GLN A 71 7.72 11.46 2.31
CA GLN A 71 8.92 10.66 2.12
C GLN A 71 9.57 10.92 0.77
N VAL A 72 8.76 11.08 -0.25
CA VAL A 72 9.29 11.40 -1.58
C VAL A 72 9.99 12.76 -1.55
N ASP A 73 9.35 13.74 -0.93
CA ASP A 73 9.94 15.06 -0.81
C ASP A 73 11.26 15.03 -0.04
N ARG A 74 11.28 14.25 1.03
CA ARG A 74 12.48 14.11 1.84
C ARG A 74 13.59 13.43 1.04
N ALA A 75 13.25 12.42 0.26
CA ALA A 75 14.24 11.74 -0.55
C ALA A 75 14.87 12.70 -1.57
N GLN A 76 14.06 13.57 -2.15
CA GLN A 76 14.61 14.55 -3.09
C GLN A 76 15.60 15.50 -2.40
N ARG A 77 15.29 15.91 -1.19
CA ARG A 77 16.16 16.84 -0.50
C ARG A 77 17.42 16.20 0.03
N HIS A 78 17.36 14.94 0.44
CA HIS A 78 18.44 14.35 1.21
C HIS A 78 19.18 13.20 0.52
N SER A 79 18.72 12.76 -0.64
CA SER A 79 19.37 11.64 -1.33
C SER A 79 19.89 12.09 -2.67
N ALA A 80 21.20 12.23 -2.75
CA ALA A 80 21.83 12.58 -4.03
C ALA A 80 21.58 11.49 -5.05
N ASN A 81 21.58 10.23 -4.61
CA ASN A 81 21.32 9.13 -5.54
C ASN A 81 19.93 9.20 -6.12
N PHE A 82 18.94 9.56 -5.31
CA PHE A 82 17.59 9.66 -5.79
C PHE A 82 17.47 10.80 -6.81
N ARG A 83 18.10 11.94 -6.52
CA ARG A 83 18.07 13.05 -7.46
C ARG A 83 18.75 12.68 -8.79
N THR A 84 19.82 11.93 -8.71
CA THR A 84 20.51 11.49 -9.93
C THR A 84 19.62 10.56 -10.74
N ALA A 85 18.96 9.62 -10.07
CA ALA A 85 18.05 8.71 -10.77
C ALA A 85 16.94 9.48 -11.47
N LEU A 86 16.41 10.51 -10.81
CA LEU A 86 15.38 11.34 -11.43
C LEU A 86 15.92 12.06 -12.67
N ARG A 87 17.11 12.62 -12.57
CA ARG A 87 17.69 13.36 -13.71
C ARG A 87 17.89 12.46 -14.92
N PHE A 88 18.24 11.23 -14.70
CA PHE A 88 18.47 10.30 -15.82
C PHE A 88 17.22 9.56 -16.24
N GLY A 89 16.08 9.90 -15.66
CA GLY A 89 14.83 9.29 -16.08
C GLY A 89 14.65 7.85 -15.64
N LEU A 90 15.44 7.41 -14.67
CA LEU A 90 15.34 6.04 -14.18
C LEU A 90 14.15 5.84 -13.25
N CYS A 91 13.63 6.91 -12.70
CA CYS A 91 12.42 6.87 -11.91
C CYS A 91 11.70 8.19 -12.04
N ARG A 92 10.44 8.20 -11.65
CA ARG A 92 9.60 9.39 -11.75
C ARG A 92 8.84 9.58 -10.46
N ILE A 93 8.51 10.82 -10.18
CA ILE A 93 7.66 11.17 -9.06
C ILE A 93 6.25 11.31 -9.58
N LYS A 94 5.34 10.56 -8.95
CA LYS A 94 3.93 10.67 -9.27
C LYS A 94 3.33 11.80 -8.47
N ALA A 95 2.64 12.70 -9.15
CA ALA A 95 2.11 13.89 -8.48
C ALA A 95 0.86 13.60 -7.66
N GLU A 96 0.06 12.62 -8.09
CA GLU A 96 -1.19 12.36 -7.41
C GLU A 96 -0.96 11.66 -6.07
N PRO A 97 -1.86 11.87 -5.12
CA PRO A 97 -1.79 11.10 -3.88
C PRO A 97 -1.93 9.62 -4.16
N VAL A 98 -1.33 8.83 -3.28
CA VAL A 98 -1.39 7.38 -3.41
C VAL A 98 -2.83 6.90 -3.23
N THR A 99 -3.20 5.91 -4.02
CA THR A 99 -4.46 5.21 -3.84
C THR A 99 -4.13 3.85 -3.24
N PHE A 100 -4.64 3.60 -2.03
CA PHE A 100 -4.39 2.33 -1.38
C PHE A 100 -5.15 1.21 -2.07
N TRP A 101 -4.65 0.00 -1.91
CA TRP A 101 -5.26 -1.14 -2.57
C TRP A 101 -6.71 -1.33 -2.14
N PHE A 102 -7.01 -1.14 -0.84
CA PHE A 102 -8.38 -1.33 -0.39
C PHE A 102 -9.31 -0.29 -1.00
N GLU A 103 -8.79 0.87 -1.35
CA GLU A 103 -9.62 1.90 -1.98
C GLU A 103 -9.97 1.52 -3.41
N ARG A 104 -9.04 0.90 -4.10
CA ARG A 104 -9.32 0.45 -5.47
C ARG A 104 -10.34 -0.68 -5.48
N CYS A 105 -10.26 -1.56 -4.50
CA CYS A 105 -11.19 -2.67 -4.43
C CYS A 105 -12.59 -2.18 -4.12
N GLU A 106 -12.70 -1.12 -3.34
CA GLU A 106 -14.00 -0.59 -2.98
C GLU A 106 -14.67 0.14 -4.10
N SER A 107 -13.91 0.85 -4.90
CA SER A 107 -14.50 1.60 -5.99
C SER A 107 -14.87 0.72 -7.16
N SER A 108 -14.49 -0.52 -7.14
CA SER A 108 -14.79 -1.46 -8.20
C SER A 108 -15.44 -2.69 -7.60
N HIS A 109 -16.58 -3.08 -8.13
CA HIS A 109 -17.22 -4.29 -7.66
C HIS A 109 -16.41 -5.51 -7.98
N ASP A 110 -15.55 -5.41 -8.98
CA ASP A 110 -14.68 -6.50 -9.34
C ASP A 110 -13.29 -6.20 -8.82
N MET A 111 -12.73 -7.15 -8.11
CA MET A 111 -11.36 -7.02 -7.71
C MET A 111 -10.47 -7.01 -8.92
N PRO A 112 -9.52 -6.12 -8.99
CA PRO A 112 -8.56 -6.19 -10.07
C PRO A 112 -7.79 -7.49 -9.96
N SER A 113 -7.69 -8.19 -11.05
CA SER A 113 -6.99 -9.45 -11.00
C SER A 113 -5.49 -9.21 -10.80
N THR A 114 -4.96 -8.14 -11.36
CA THR A 114 -3.59 -7.81 -11.11
C THR A 114 -3.53 -6.36 -10.88
N PRO A 115 -2.81 -6.03 -9.95
CA PRO A 115 -2.64 -4.62 -9.78
C PRO A 115 -1.83 -4.13 -10.91
N THR A 116 -1.69 -4.41 -11.64
CA THR A 116 -0.98 -4.15 -12.59
C THR A 116 -0.64 -3.30 -13.17
N LEU A 117 -0.73 -3.65 -13.38
CA LEU A 117 -0.18 -3.31 -13.94
C LEU A 117 0.39 -2.53 -14.10
N SER A 118 0.39 -2.63 -13.96
CA SER A 118 1.04 -2.15 -14.21
C SER A 118 1.69 -1.65 -14.38
N SER A 119 1.64 -2.01 -14.18
CA SER A 119 2.41 -1.75 -14.41
C SER A 119 2.94 -1.32 -15.04
N SER A 120 2.76 -1.72 -15.09
CA SER A 120 3.44 -1.45 -15.79
C SER A 120 3.44 -0.53 -16.42
N HIS A 121 3.00 -0.53 -16.45
CA HIS A 121 3.22 0.29 -17.07
C HIS A 121 3.62 1.17 -17.05
N ASN A 122 3.67 0.99 -16.60
CA ASN A 122 4.22 1.77 -16.59
C ASN A 122 5.00 1.99 -16.83
N ALA A 123 5.02 1.45 -16.61
CA ALA A 123 6.06 1.48 -16.77
C ALA A 123 6.56 1.96 -17.66
N ALA A 124 6.35 1.64 -18.08
CA ALA A 124 6.91 1.86 -19.03
C ALA A 124 7.18 3.02 -19.29
N SER A 125 6.78 3.31 -19.61
CA SER A 125 6.96 4.32 -20.00
C SER A 125 7.91 4.93 -19.61
N ALA A 126 8.50 4.53 -19.52
CA ALA A 126 9.40 5.06 -19.10
C ALA A 126 10.11 5.94 -19.68
N ALA A 127 10.43 5.98 -20.30
CA ALA A 127 11.27 6.78 -20.86
C ALA A 127 11.42 7.99 -20.84
#